data_255ef2a536606d2d444cd59e143b8b50
#
_entry.id   255ef2a536606d2d444cd59e143b8b50
#
_cell.length_a   1.000
_cell.length_b   1.000
_cell.length_c   1.000
_cell.angle_alpha   90.00
_cell.angle_beta   90.00
_cell.angle_gamma   90.00
#
_symmetry.space_group_name_H-M   'P 1'
#
loop_
_entity.id
_entity.type
_entity.pdbx_description
1 polymer ?
#
loop_
_entity_poly.entity_id
_entity_poly.type
_entity_poly.pdbx_seq_one_letter_code
_entity_poly.pdbx_strand_id
1 'polypeptide(L)'
;MDYAIPEWVVANTNNIFPTEKGKEEIFKATWHAFILYGRQCNSLFERLETKFAYALSADLWDADEGKRIRERTAQGLAYYYGWGAFTLDSFLLGLIFNSAAKQIEQVAFINYIGFSLWDRDGRGDEISNDVLVRFTSLWEWFIEKIKDHRTDYKKVLVEFERWYQCGRFKDGGWAINQLHSLVMDDELKLTMSCFMLEDNLLEDLQQYPRKVFDIISRLVLRGDRSDTFSKNDIVEKTLEFIKNNDFPDDILLKSDKDSFINKMLEQSEAWELEQKEKLYRKYLEIS
;
A
#
# COMPACT_ATOMS: atom_id res chain seq x y z
N MET A 1 19.57 5.25 -16.39
CA MET A 1 20.71 6.16 -16.62
C MET A 1 21.46 6.29 -15.32
N ASP A 2 22.61 5.62 -15.20
CA ASP A 2 23.53 5.84 -14.08
C ASP A 2 24.19 7.20 -14.30
N TYR A 3 23.77 8.18 -13.55
CA TYR A 3 24.48 9.45 -13.51
C TYR A 3 25.77 9.22 -12.75
N ALA A 4 26.90 9.40 -13.42
CA ALA A 4 28.20 9.39 -12.76
C ALA A 4 28.20 10.42 -11.62
N ILE A 5 28.27 9.94 -10.38
CA ILE A 5 28.50 10.86 -9.26
C ILE A 5 29.96 11.27 -9.35
N PRO A 6 30.26 12.56 -9.23
CA PRO A 6 31.64 12.98 -9.15
C PRO A 6 32.36 12.24 -8.04
N GLU A 7 33.49 11.64 -8.32
CA GLU A 7 34.35 10.95 -7.34
C GLU A 7 34.58 11.80 -6.09
N TRP A 8 34.61 13.10 -6.27
CA TRP A 8 34.70 14.05 -5.18
C TRP A 8 33.54 13.91 -4.16
N VAL A 9 32.30 13.72 -4.60
CA VAL A 9 31.13 13.55 -3.69
C VAL A 9 31.31 12.29 -2.87
N VAL A 10 31.69 11.20 -3.51
CA VAL A 10 31.95 9.91 -2.84
C VAL A 10 33.07 10.06 -1.79
N ALA A 11 34.17 10.72 -2.15
CA ALA A 11 35.31 10.94 -1.27
C ALA A 11 34.97 11.85 -0.08
N ASN A 12 34.03 12.78 -0.25
CA ASN A 12 33.68 13.79 0.76
C ASN A 12 32.36 13.52 1.49
N THR A 13 31.74 12.36 1.35
CA THR A 13 30.45 12.02 1.98
C THR A 13 30.44 12.30 3.48
N ASN A 14 31.51 11.96 4.21
CA ASN A 14 31.61 12.20 5.64
C ASN A 14 31.72 13.69 6.00
N ASN A 15 32.33 14.49 5.13
CA ASN A 15 32.42 15.94 5.34
C ASN A 15 31.09 16.64 5.03
N ILE A 16 30.36 16.12 4.03
CA ILE A 16 29.03 16.63 3.64
C ILE A 16 27.99 16.28 4.71
N PHE A 17 28.01 15.02 5.21
CA PHE A 17 27.10 14.49 6.20
C PHE A 17 27.84 14.07 7.48
N PRO A 18 28.35 15.02 8.26
CA PRO A 18 29.12 14.69 9.46
C PRO A 18 28.22 14.15 10.56
N THR A 19 28.61 13.05 11.19
CA THR A 19 27.87 12.42 12.29
C THR A 19 28.60 12.52 13.64
N GLU A 20 29.69 13.29 13.69
CA GLU A 20 30.44 13.53 14.89
C GLU A 20 29.70 14.47 15.83
N LYS A 21 29.90 14.25 17.13
CA LYS A 21 29.33 15.10 18.19
C LYS A 21 29.68 16.57 17.98
N GLY A 22 28.66 17.43 18.07
CA GLY A 22 28.80 18.86 17.88
C GLY A 22 28.65 19.34 16.45
N LYS A 23 28.36 18.42 15.49
CA LYS A 23 28.10 18.76 14.10
C LYS A 23 26.64 18.45 13.66
N GLU A 24 25.77 18.25 14.63
CA GLU A 24 24.37 17.85 14.40
C GLU A 24 23.62 18.84 13.49
N GLU A 25 23.85 20.14 13.68
CA GLU A 25 23.19 21.17 12.86
C GLU A 25 23.68 21.19 11.40
N ILE A 26 24.96 20.85 11.17
CA ILE A 26 25.49 20.70 9.81
C ILE A 26 24.86 19.47 9.16
N PHE A 27 24.81 18.34 9.88
CA PHE A 27 24.14 17.14 9.38
C PHE A 27 22.69 17.41 9.05
N LYS A 28 21.93 18.04 9.93
CA LYS A 28 20.52 18.39 9.70
C LYS A 28 20.36 19.17 8.40
N ALA A 29 21.10 20.26 8.24
CA ALA A 29 20.98 21.12 7.07
C ALA A 29 21.33 20.39 5.76
N THR A 30 22.42 19.63 5.77
CA THR A 30 22.89 18.90 4.57
C THR A 30 22.00 17.69 4.26
N TRP A 31 21.56 16.93 5.29
CA TRP A 31 20.66 15.81 5.11
C TRP A 31 19.29 16.28 4.62
N HIS A 32 18.75 17.36 5.19
CA HIS A 32 17.50 17.97 4.74
C HIS A 32 17.58 18.33 3.25
N ALA A 33 18.63 19.03 2.84
CA ALA A 33 18.83 19.40 1.45
C ALA A 33 18.94 18.15 0.54
N PHE A 34 19.69 17.13 0.97
CA PHE A 34 19.87 15.91 0.20
C PHE A 34 18.56 15.14 0.04
N ILE A 35 17.83 14.90 1.13
CA ILE A 35 16.65 14.02 1.08
C ILE A 35 15.45 14.67 0.36
N LEU A 36 15.40 16.01 0.29
CA LEU A 36 14.35 16.73 -0.43
C LEU A 36 14.69 17.01 -1.90
N TYR A 37 15.95 17.26 -2.20
CA TYR A 37 16.35 17.77 -3.52
C TYR A 37 17.45 16.95 -4.19
N GLY A 38 18.13 16.10 -3.42
CA GLY A 38 19.20 15.26 -3.94
C GLY A 38 18.67 14.12 -4.82
N ARG A 39 19.44 13.74 -5.82
CA ARG A 39 19.16 12.54 -6.59
C ARG A 39 19.75 11.32 -5.88
N GLN A 40 18.92 10.33 -5.69
CA GLN A 40 19.36 9.05 -5.18
C GLN A 40 19.99 8.24 -6.30
N CYS A 41 21.12 7.59 -6.02
CA CYS A 41 21.76 6.68 -6.95
C CYS A 41 22.44 5.53 -6.18
N ASN A 42 22.42 4.33 -6.74
CA ASN A 42 22.87 3.11 -6.07
C ASN A 42 24.34 3.14 -5.67
N SER A 43 25.20 3.73 -6.49
CA SER A 43 26.63 3.83 -6.21
C SER A 43 26.98 4.66 -4.96
N LEU A 44 26.03 5.47 -4.46
CA LEU A 44 26.22 6.26 -3.25
C LEU A 44 25.71 5.54 -1.98
N PHE A 45 24.88 4.52 -2.12
CA PHE A 45 24.22 3.90 -0.98
C PHE A 45 25.16 3.41 0.10
N GLU A 46 26.21 2.68 -0.26
CA GLU A 46 27.20 2.15 0.69
C GLU A 46 27.82 3.25 1.58
N ARG A 47 27.96 4.45 1.03
CA ARG A 47 28.47 5.62 1.77
C ARG A 47 27.41 6.31 2.61
N LEU A 48 26.14 6.18 2.22
CA LEU A 48 25.01 6.80 2.90
C LEU A 48 24.35 5.89 3.94
N GLU A 49 24.61 4.59 3.95
CA GLU A 49 23.97 3.63 4.82
C GLU A 49 24.01 4.05 6.30
N THR A 50 25.21 4.39 6.80
CA THR A 50 25.36 4.89 8.17
C THR A 50 24.71 6.23 8.42
N LYS A 51 24.55 7.06 7.38
CA LYS A 51 23.91 8.38 7.45
C LYS A 51 22.39 8.24 7.51
N PHE A 52 21.82 7.29 6.76
CA PHE A 52 20.42 6.87 6.90
C PHE A 52 20.14 6.37 8.32
N ALA A 53 21.00 5.50 8.85
CA ALA A 53 20.88 4.99 10.21
C ALA A 53 20.90 6.12 11.25
N TYR A 54 21.84 7.05 11.11
CA TYR A 54 21.95 8.20 12.01
C TYR A 54 20.70 9.09 11.93
N ALA A 55 20.21 9.38 10.72
CA ALA A 55 19.00 10.19 10.52
C ALA A 55 17.73 9.56 11.11
N LEU A 56 17.64 8.22 11.13
CA LEU A 56 16.46 7.49 11.65
C LEU A 56 16.54 7.20 13.15
N SER A 57 17.74 7.08 13.71
CA SER A 57 17.95 6.65 15.12
C SER A 57 18.05 7.81 16.11
N ALA A 58 18.38 8.99 15.65
CA ALA A 58 18.65 10.12 16.53
C ALA A 58 17.40 10.98 16.76
N ASP A 59 17.23 11.48 17.98
CA ASP A 59 16.27 12.54 18.32
C ASP A 59 16.80 13.90 17.81
N LEU A 60 17.19 13.89 16.53
CA LEU A 60 17.82 15.05 15.88
C LEU A 60 16.81 16.10 15.48
N TRP A 61 15.56 15.68 15.27
CA TRP A 61 14.59 16.48 14.54
C TRP A 61 13.52 17.02 15.47
N ASP A 62 13.21 18.30 15.36
CA ASP A 62 12.06 18.91 16.02
C ASP A 62 10.74 18.29 15.51
N ALA A 63 9.66 18.37 16.30
CA ALA A 63 8.46 17.59 16.08
C ALA A 63 7.83 17.74 14.69
N ASP A 64 7.72 18.94 14.17
CA ASP A 64 7.01 19.20 12.90
C ASP A 64 7.90 19.07 11.67
N GLU A 65 9.07 19.70 11.66
CA GLU A 65 10.03 19.60 10.55
C GLU A 65 10.60 18.18 10.45
N GLY A 66 10.87 17.58 11.61
CA GLY A 66 11.39 16.24 11.73
C GLY A 66 10.47 15.17 11.14
N LYS A 67 9.17 15.35 11.22
CA LYS A 67 8.23 14.43 10.60
C LYS A 67 8.49 14.29 9.10
N ARG A 68 8.53 15.41 8.38
CA ARG A 68 8.75 15.43 6.93
C ARG A 68 10.11 14.83 6.53
N ILE A 69 11.14 15.11 7.32
CA ILE A 69 12.49 14.58 7.05
C ILE A 69 12.52 13.06 7.27
N ARG A 70 11.93 12.54 8.35
CA ARG A 70 11.84 11.10 8.61
C ARG A 70 11.04 10.38 7.53
N GLU A 71 9.89 10.93 7.09
CA GLU A 71 9.11 10.40 5.97
C GLU A 71 9.96 10.29 4.70
N ARG A 72 10.66 11.37 4.32
CA ARG A 72 11.51 11.39 3.13
C ARG A 72 12.72 10.45 3.26
N THR A 73 13.30 10.35 4.46
CA THR A 73 14.40 9.41 4.72
C THR A 73 13.93 7.96 4.53
N ALA A 74 12.75 7.60 5.05
CA ALA A 74 12.18 6.28 4.86
C ALA A 74 11.82 6.00 3.39
N GLN A 75 11.29 6.99 2.66
CA GLN A 75 11.04 6.89 1.21
C GLN A 75 12.34 6.68 0.42
N GLY A 76 13.41 7.35 0.81
CA GLY A 76 14.73 7.15 0.22
C GLY A 76 15.25 5.73 0.42
N LEU A 77 15.05 5.15 1.61
CA LEU A 77 15.40 3.74 1.86
C LEU A 77 14.52 2.78 1.07
N ALA A 78 13.23 3.05 0.90
CA ALA A 78 12.35 2.25 0.06
C ALA A 78 12.80 2.23 -1.40
N TYR A 79 13.27 3.37 -1.91
CA TYR A 79 13.90 3.44 -3.23
C TYR A 79 15.13 2.53 -3.34
N TYR A 80 16.07 2.63 -2.41
CA TYR A 80 17.29 1.81 -2.42
C TYR A 80 17.00 0.31 -2.25
N TYR A 81 16.02 -0.04 -1.42
CA TYR A 81 15.56 -1.41 -1.28
C TYR A 81 15.01 -1.97 -2.61
N GLY A 82 14.16 -1.22 -3.29
CA GLY A 82 13.61 -1.60 -4.59
C GLY A 82 14.70 -1.88 -5.62
N TRP A 83 15.75 -1.09 -5.62
CA TRP A 83 16.92 -1.30 -6.49
C TRP A 83 17.90 -2.40 -6.02
N GLY A 84 17.61 -3.05 -4.88
CA GLY A 84 18.45 -4.14 -4.37
C GLY A 84 19.75 -3.70 -3.74
N ALA A 85 19.84 -2.46 -3.28
CA ALA A 85 21.03 -1.95 -2.60
C ALA A 85 21.25 -2.63 -1.23
N PHE A 86 20.21 -3.18 -0.63
CA PHE A 86 20.26 -3.98 0.59
C PHE A 86 19.11 -4.99 0.65
N THR A 87 19.17 -5.94 1.60
CA THR A 87 18.29 -7.10 1.73
C THR A 87 17.41 -7.02 2.99
N LEU A 88 16.52 -8.01 3.20
CA LEU A 88 15.59 -8.06 4.35
C LEU A 88 16.28 -8.15 5.71
N ASP A 89 17.51 -8.68 5.77
CA ASP A 89 18.33 -8.81 6.98
C ASP A 89 19.10 -7.52 7.31
N SER A 90 18.98 -6.49 6.49
CA SER A 90 19.63 -5.22 6.79
C SER A 90 19.10 -4.62 8.10
N PHE A 91 20.03 -4.16 8.93
CA PHE A 91 19.70 -3.46 10.17
C PHE A 91 18.87 -2.19 9.94
N LEU A 92 18.93 -1.60 8.74
CA LEU A 92 18.12 -0.42 8.36
C LEU A 92 16.63 -0.71 8.39
N LEU A 93 16.20 -1.91 7.92
CA LEU A 93 14.80 -2.33 8.06
C LEU A 93 14.43 -2.52 9.54
N GLY A 94 15.37 -3.03 10.35
CA GLY A 94 15.19 -3.10 11.79
C GLY A 94 14.96 -1.74 12.42
N LEU A 95 15.68 -0.70 12.01
CA LEU A 95 15.48 0.67 12.50
C LEU A 95 14.08 1.22 12.21
N ILE A 96 13.47 0.80 11.10
CA ILE A 96 12.12 1.23 10.70
C ILE A 96 11.06 0.32 11.36
N PHE A 97 11.19 -1.01 11.25
CA PHE A 97 10.11 -1.95 11.50
C PHE A 97 10.17 -2.68 12.85
N ASN A 98 11.18 -2.45 13.71
CA ASN A 98 11.26 -3.12 15.01
C ASN A 98 10.38 -2.50 16.11
N SER A 99 9.76 -1.37 15.88
CA SER A 99 8.94 -0.67 16.87
C SER A 99 7.71 -0.04 16.24
N ALA A 100 6.54 -0.29 16.83
CA ALA A 100 5.30 0.38 16.45
C ALA A 100 5.34 1.91 16.62
N ALA A 101 6.28 2.44 17.43
CA ALA A 101 6.48 3.88 17.57
C ALA A 101 6.99 4.57 16.28
N LYS A 102 7.52 3.80 15.33
CA LYS A 102 8.05 4.28 14.05
C LYS A 102 7.00 4.31 12.91
N GLN A 103 5.72 4.49 13.24
CA GLN A 103 4.63 4.44 12.23
C GLN A 103 4.81 5.42 11.08
N ILE A 104 5.38 6.61 11.33
CA ILE A 104 5.59 7.63 10.30
C ILE A 104 6.53 7.10 9.23
N GLU A 105 7.65 6.53 9.65
CA GLU A 105 8.67 5.96 8.76
C GLU A 105 8.16 4.71 8.04
N GLN A 106 7.44 3.85 8.74
CA GLN A 106 6.86 2.62 8.20
C GLN A 106 5.81 2.92 7.12
N VAL A 107 4.87 3.81 7.42
CA VAL A 107 3.85 4.26 6.47
C VAL A 107 4.51 4.88 5.24
N ALA A 108 5.49 5.77 5.45
CA ALA A 108 6.18 6.43 4.35
C ALA A 108 6.95 5.45 3.45
N PHE A 109 7.59 4.44 4.06
CA PHE A 109 8.32 3.39 3.34
C PHE A 109 7.37 2.55 2.48
N ILE A 110 6.32 1.98 3.07
CA ILE A 110 5.35 1.11 2.38
C ILE A 110 4.56 1.88 1.33
N ASN A 111 4.11 3.10 1.67
CA ASN A 111 3.39 3.98 0.75
C ASN A 111 4.23 4.33 -0.49
N TYR A 112 5.53 4.64 -0.30
CA TYR A 112 6.41 4.98 -1.40
C TYR A 112 6.53 3.84 -2.41
N ILE A 113 6.59 2.59 -1.96
CA ILE A 113 6.64 1.42 -2.85
C ILE A 113 5.37 1.38 -3.72
N GLY A 114 4.18 1.44 -3.11
CA GLY A 114 2.93 1.48 -3.88
C GLY A 114 2.89 2.60 -4.90
N PHE A 115 3.43 3.77 -4.52
CA PHE A 115 3.48 4.95 -5.40
C PHE A 115 4.48 4.82 -6.54
N SER A 116 5.66 4.20 -6.28
CA SER A 116 6.71 4.02 -7.29
C SER A 116 6.35 2.98 -8.35
N LEU A 117 5.42 2.07 -8.01
CA LEU A 117 4.92 1.05 -8.92
C LEU A 117 3.83 1.55 -9.86
N TRP A 118 3.33 2.73 -9.61
CA TRP A 118 2.24 3.29 -10.41
C TRP A 118 2.75 3.90 -11.70
N ASP A 119 2.26 3.39 -12.82
CA ASP A 119 2.51 3.99 -14.14
C ASP A 119 1.63 5.23 -14.34
N ARG A 120 2.09 6.38 -13.85
CA ARG A 120 1.35 7.64 -13.95
C ARG A 120 1.22 8.18 -15.36
N ASP A 121 2.17 7.85 -16.21
CA ASP A 121 2.32 8.49 -17.51
C ASP A 121 1.92 7.57 -18.68
N GLY A 122 1.47 6.34 -18.38
CA GLY A 122 1.16 5.33 -19.42
C GLY A 122 2.40 4.97 -20.25
N ARG A 123 3.60 5.26 -19.76
CA ARG A 123 4.84 5.00 -20.49
C ARG A 123 5.25 3.53 -20.48
N GLY A 124 4.54 2.71 -19.67
CA GLY A 124 4.78 1.27 -19.62
C GLY A 124 6.19 0.90 -19.19
N ASP A 125 6.84 1.72 -18.35
CA ASP A 125 8.15 1.36 -17.81
C ASP A 125 8.03 -0.02 -17.15
N GLU A 126 8.61 -1.02 -17.79
CA GLU A 126 8.61 -2.38 -17.28
C GLU A 126 9.37 -2.43 -15.96
N ILE A 127 8.62 -2.62 -14.88
CA ILE A 127 9.25 -2.93 -13.59
C ILE A 127 9.75 -4.36 -13.68
N SER A 128 11.05 -4.54 -13.45
CA SER A 128 11.63 -5.88 -13.53
C SER A 128 10.99 -6.80 -12.49
N ASN A 129 10.81 -8.07 -12.85
CA ASN A 129 10.27 -9.09 -11.95
C ASN A 129 11.07 -9.18 -10.63
N ASP A 130 12.37 -8.96 -10.65
CA ASP A 130 13.22 -8.95 -9.46
C ASP A 130 12.79 -7.87 -8.43
N VAL A 131 12.35 -6.70 -8.91
CA VAL A 131 11.83 -5.63 -8.04
C VAL A 131 10.50 -6.05 -7.42
N LEU A 132 9.60 -6.64 -8.20
CA LEU A 132 8.32 -7.14 -7.70
C LEU A 132 8.51 -8.25 -6.66
N VAL A 133 9.42 -9.19 -6.92
CA VAL A 133 9.77 -10.26 -5.97
C VAL A 133 10.34 -9.69 -4.66
N ARG A 134 11.19 -8.67 -4.71
CA ARG A 134 11.69 -8.02 -3.49
C ARG A 134 10.56 -7.40 -2.69
N PHE A 135 9.62 -6.72 -3.35
CA PHE A 135 8.51 -6.09 -2.65
C PHE A 135 7.52 -7.11 -2.07
N THR A 136 7.18 -8.18 -2.80
CA THR A 136 6.35 -9.25 -2.23
C THR A 136 7.03 -9.90 -1.02
N SER A 137 8.33 -10.19 -1.10
CA SER A 137 9.11 -10.74 0.01
C SER A 137 9.16 -9.79 1.22
N LEU A 138 9.28 -8.47 0.98
CA LEU A 138 9.22 -7.46 2.04
C LEU A 138 7.86 -7.46 2.75
N TRP A 139 6.78 -7.52 1.98
CA TRP A 139 5.44 -7.53 2.54
C TRP A 139 5.19 -8.79 3.38
N GLU A 140 5.55 -9.95 2.87
CA GLU A 140 5.42 -11.23 3.59
C GLU A 140 6.26 -11.24 4.88
N TRP A 141 7.49 -10.77 4.79
CA TRP A 141 8.35 -10.60 5.97
C TRP A 141 7.73 -9.66 7.00
N PHE A 142 7.15 -8.54 6.57
CA PHE A 142 6.49 -7.59 7.46
C PHE A 142 5.26 -8.21 8.11
N ILE A 143 4.37 -8.86 7.35
CA ILE A 143 3.17 -9.53 7.87
C ILE A 143 3.53 -10.61 8.89
N GLU A 144 4.54 -11.44 8.60
CA GLU A 144 5.01 -12.45 9.56
C GLU A 144 5.56 -11.83 10.84
N LYS A 145 6.32 -10.74 10.69
CA LYS A 145 6.91 -10.02 11.83
C LYS A 145 5.86 -9.45 12.78
N ILE A 146 4.75 -8.95 12.27
CA ILE A 146 3.70 -8.29 13.06
C ILE A 146 2.52 -9.20 13.40
N LYS A 147 2.55 -10.48 13.07
CA LYS A 147 1.39 -11.39 13.16
C LYS A 147 0.67 -11.36 14.51
N ASP A 148 1.41 -11.25 15.60
CA ASP A 148 0.88 -11.23 16.98
C ASP A 148 0.52 -9.81 17.47
N HIS A 149 0.79 -8.76 16.69
CA HIS A 149 0.63 -7.35 17.06
C HIS A 149 0.03 -6.50 15.92
N ARG A 150 -0.78 -7.07 15.05
CA ARG A 150 -1.31 -6.41 13.85
C ARG A 150 -2.05 -5.11 14.15
N THR A 151 -2.73 -5.04 15.28
CA THR A 151 -3.45 -3.84 15.73
C THR A 151 -2.59 -2.61 15.88
N ASP A 152 -1.33 -2.80 16.29
CA ASP A 152 -0.37 -1.71 16.47
C ASP A 152 0.10 -1.11 15.13
N TYR A 153 -0.08 -1.85 14.02
CA TYR A 153 0.39 -1.49 12.68
C TYR A 153 -0.73 -1.17 11.68
N LYS A 154 -1.94 -0.89 12.15
CA LYS A 154 -3.12 -0.64 11.29
C LYS A 154 -2.85 0.39 10.20
N LYS A 155 -2.17 1.51 10.54
CA LYS A 155 -1.86 2.58 9.58
C LYS A 155 -0.90 2.14 8.48
N VAL A 156 -0.03 1.17 8.77
CA VAL A 156 0.91 0.61 7.78
C VAL A 156 0.19 -0.40 6.89
N LEU A 157 -0.66 -1.24 7.49
CA LEU A 157 -1.39 -2.27 6.78
C LEU A 157 -2.35 -1.71 5.72
N VAL A 158 -3.00 -0.57 6.01
CA VAL A 158 -3.92 0.08 5.05
C VAL A 158 -3.20 0.61 3.81
N GLU A 159 -1.88 0.85 3.87
CA GLU A 159 -1.12 1.30 2.70
C GLU A 159 -0.99 0.21 1.62
N PHE A 160 -1.29 -1.06 1.93
CA PHE A 160 -1.33 -2.14 0.94
C PHE A 160 -2.41 -1.91 -0.13
N GLU A 161 -3.46 -1.16 0.16
CA GLU A 161 -4.45 -0.78 -0.86
C GLU A 161 -3.77 -0.23 -2.12
N ARG A 162 -2.75 0.61 -1.94
CA ARG A 162 -2.01 1.20 -3.07
C ARG A 162 -1.21 0.19 -3.88
N TRP A 163 -0.70 -0.85 -3.20
CA TRP A 163 0.01 -1.94 -3.87
C TRP A 163 -0.96 -2.76 -4.73
N TYR A 164 -2.14 -3.04 -4.21
CA TYR A 164 -3.17 -3.70 -5.00
C TYR A 164 -3.63 -2.84 -6.18
N GLN A 165 -3.88 -1.56 -5.93
CA GLN A 165 -4.35 -0.60 -6.94
C GLN A 165 -3.37 -0.38 -8.10
N CYS A 166 -2.07 -0.52 -7.89
CA CYS A 166 -1.10 -0.37 -8.96
C CYS A 166 -1.21 -1.46 -10.04
N GLY A 167 -1.91 -2.56 -9.78
CA GLY A 167 -2.16 -3.64 -10.73
C GLY A 167 -0.91 -4.41 -11.19
N ARG A 168 0.22 -4.24 -10.50
CA ARG A 168 1.51 -4.85 -10.89
C ARG A 168 1.73 -6.25 -10.31
N PHE A 169 1.03 -6.62 -9.24
CA PHE A 169 1.17 -7.90 -8.54
C PHE A 169 0.08 -8.90 -8.95
N LYS A 170 -0.14 -9.07 -10.25
CA LYS A 170 -1.25 -9.91 -10.77
C LYS A 170 -0.96 -11.41 -10.72
N ASP A 171 0.31 -11.82 -10.68
CA ASP A 171 0.69 -13.20 -10.78
C ASP A 171 0.22 -14.05 -9.59
N GLY A 172 -0.42 -15.20 -9.88
CA GLY A 172 -0.84 -16.20 -8.90
C GLY A 172 -1.88 -15.74 -7.86
N GLY A 173 -2.49 -14.56 -8.05
CA GLY A 173 -3.47 -14.03 -7.12
C GLY A 173 -2.89 -13.57 -5.78
N TRP A 174 -1.57 -13.31 -5.71
CA TRP A 174 -0.93 -12.88 -4.48
C TRP A 174 -1.58 -11.61 -3.91
N ALA A 175 -1.75 -10.58 -4.73
CA ALA A 175 -2.28 -9.28 -4.29
C ALA A 175 -3.73 -9.39 -3.78
N ILE A 176 -4.60 -10.10 -4.50
CA ILE A 176 -5.98 -10.30 -4.06
C ILE A 176 -6.07 -11.12 -2.77
N ASN A 177 -5.15 -12.09 -2.56
CA ASN A 177 -5.07 -12.86 -1.31
C ASN A 177 -4.68 -11.97 -0.13
N GLN A 178 -3.70 -11.09 -0.31
CA GLN A 178 -3.28 -10.15 0.72
C GLN A 178 -4.40 -9.15 1.03
N LEU A 179 -5.00 -8.54 0.01
CA LEU A 179 -6.12 -7.61 0.20
C LEU A 179 -7.29 -8.28 0.92
N HIS A 180 -7.69 -9.49 0.51
CA HIS A 180 -8.75 -10.24 1.17
C HIS A 180 -8.44 -10.47 2.66
N SER A 181 -7.23 -10.91 2.99
CA SER A 181 -6.80 -11.10 4.38
C SER A 181 -6.89 -9.82 5.23
N LEU A 182 -6.56 -8.66 4.64
CA LEU A 182 -6.66 -7.36 5.32
C LEU A 182 -8.11 -6.92 5.49
N VAL A 183 -8.94 -7.10 4.46
CA VAL A 183 -10.36 -6.72 4.49
C VAL A 183 -11.14 -7.59 5.48
N MET A 184 -10.80 -8.86 5.59
CA MET A 184 -11.46 -9.78 6.53
C MET A 184 -11.06 -9.55 8.00
N ASP A 185 -10.05 -8.74 8.25
CA ASP A 185 -9.67 -8.33 9.60
C ASP A 185 -10.63 -7.24 10.11
N ASP A 186 -11.44 -7.57 11.13
CA ASP A 186 -12.45 -6.66 11.69
C ASP A 186 -11.86 -5.41 12.36
N GLU A 187 -10.60 -5.50 12.77
CA GLU A 187 -9.92 -4.39 13.41
C GLU A 187 -9.30 -3.40 12.40
N LEU A 188 -9.10 -3.82 11.16
CA LEU A 188 -8.61 -2.94 10.10
C LEU A 188 -9.77 -2.23 9.42
N LYS A 189 -9.70 -0.90 9.39
CA LYS A 189 -10.60 -0.06 8.60
C LYS A 189 -9.86 0.39 7.35
N LEU A 190 -10.01 -0.37 6.28
CA LEU A 190 -9.48 0.05 4.98
C LEU A 190 -10.29 1.23 4.46
N THR A 191 -9.61 2.29 4.10
CA THR A 191 -10.24 3.49 3.53
C THR A 191 -10.08 3.43 2.01
N MET A 192 -10.92 2.72 1.31
CA MET A 192 -10.86 2.63 -0.15
C MET A 192 -10.97 4.01 -0.81
N SER A 193 -9.86 4.69 -0.94
CA SER A 193 -9.82 6.08 -1.42
C SER A 193 -9.57 6.25 -2.91
N CYS A 194 -9.41 5.16 -3.69
CA CYS A 194 -8.99 5.24 -5.08
C CYS A 194 -9.95 4.52 -6.04
N PHE A 195 -10.25 5.20 -7.13
CA PHE A 195 -11.06 4.73 -8.26
C PHE A 195 -10.50 3.46 -8.93
N MET A 196 -9.18 3.26 -8.90
CA MET A 196 -8.54 2.11 -9.56
C MET A 196 -8.71 0.77 -8.82
N LEU A 197 -9.14 0.79 -7.57
CA LEU A 197 -9.42 -0.44 -6.83
C LEU A 197 -10.58 -1.20 -7.46
N GLU A 198 -11.60 -0.49 -7.94
CA GLU A 198 -12.79 -1.07 -8.56
C GLU A 198 -12.44 -1.79 -9.85
N ASP A 199 -11.67 -1.18 -10.71
CA ASP A 199 -11.28 -1.79 -11.99
C ASP A 199 -10.47 -3.07 -11.76
N ASN A 200 -9.50 -3.06 -10.83
CA ASN A 200 -8.72 -4.25 -10.50
C ASN A 200 -9.56 -5.35 -9.85
N LEU A 201 -10.52 -5.01 -8.98
CA LEU A 201 -11.44 -6.00 -8.40
C LEU A 201 -12.34 -6.63 -9.46
N LEU A 202 -12.81 -5.85 -10.43
CA LEU A 202 -13.62 -6.38 -11.54
C LEU A 202 -12.80 -7.27 -12.47
N GLU A 203 -11.53 -6.95 -12.73
CA GLU A 203 -10.62 -7.83 -13.46
C GLU A 203 -10.39 -9.16 -12.72
N ASP A 204 -10.18 -9.11 -11.41
CA ASP A 204 -9.96 -10.29 -10.56
C ASP A 204 -11.24 -11.13 -10.36
N LEU A 205 -12.43 -10.56 -10.62
CA LEU A 205 -13.70 -11.24 -10.40
C LEU A 205 -13.85 -12.54 -11.21
N GLN A 206 -13.29 -12.61 -12.42
CA GLN A 206 -13.33 -13.81 -13.25
C GLN A 206 -12.52 -14.96 -12.64
N GLN A 207 -11.39 -14.63 -12.01
CA GLN A 207 -10.45 -15.62 -11.54
C GLN A 207 -10.63 -15.95 -10.04
N TYR A 208 -11.08 -14.96 -9.26
CA TYR A 208 -11.21 -15.06 -7.80
C TYR A 208 -12.58 -14.58 -7.29
N PRO A 209 -13.71 -15.10 -7.84
CA PRO A 209 -15.05 -14.55 -7.61
C PRO A 209 -15.41 -14.49 -6.11
N ARG A 210 -15.12 -15.54 -5.34
CA ARG A 210 -15.42 -15.56 -3.91
C ARG A 210 -14.70 -14.48 -3.13
N LYS A 211 -13.40 -14.30 -3.37
CA LYS A 211 -12.61 -13.29 -2.65
C LYS A 211 -13.04 -11.87 -2.98
N VAL A 212 -13.28 -11.60 -4.26
CA VAL A 212 -13.77 -10.29 -4.70
C VAL A 212 -15.13 -10.01 -4.07
N PHE A 213 -16.03 -10.99 -4.07
CA PHE A 213 -17.33 -10.85 -3.42
C PHE A 213 -17.22 -10.56 -1.92
N ASP A 214 -16.38 -11.30 -1.20
CA ASP A 214 -16.12 -11.08 0.22
C ASP A 214 -15.57 -9.67 0.49
N ILE A 215 -14.60 -9.22 -0.33
CA ILE A 215 -14.02 -7.88 -0.24
C ILE A 215 -15.10 -6.81 -0.44
N ILE A 216 -15.87 -6.89 -1.53
CA ILE A 216 -16.92 -5.91 -1.84
C ILE A 216 -17.98 -5.90 -0.74
N SER A 217 -18.42 -7.09 -0.30
CA SER A 217 -19.42 -7.22 0.78
C SER A 217 -18.97 -6.51 2.05
N ARG A 218 -17.71 -6.75 2.45
CA ARG A 218 -17.15 -6.14 3.67
C ARG A 218 -17.02 -4.62 3.54
N LEU A 219 -16.54 -4.14 2.41
CA LEU A 219 -16.33 -2.71 2.19
C LEU A 219 -17.65 -1.93 2.10
N VAL A 220 -18.65 -2.51 1.46
CA VAL A 220 -20.00 -1.93 1.41
C VAL A 220 -20.66 -1.96 2.79
N LEU A 221 -20.53 -3.07 3.53
CA LEU A 221 -21.20 -3.25 4.81
C LEU A 221 -20.63 -2.41 5.95
N ARG A 222 -19.34 -2.06 5.91
CA ARG A 222 -18.70 -1.26 6.96
C ARG A 222 -19.11 0.20 6.97
N GLY A 223 -19.81 0.69 5.95
CA GLY A 223 -20.41 2.04 5.95
C GLY A 223 -19.43 3.23 6.00
N ASP A 224 -18.13 2.96 5.99
CA ASP A 224 -17.07 3.94 6.32
C ASP A 224 -16.83 5.01 5.24
N ARG A 225 -17.75 5.22 4.27
CA ARG A 225 -17.47 6.12 3.13
C ARG A 225 -18.55 7.15 2.84
N SER A 226 -18.02 8.34 2.56
CA SER A 226 -18.72 9.50 2.03
C SER A 226 -18.98 9.45 0.51
N ASP A 227 -18.32 8.57 -0.25
CA ASP A 227 -18.46 8.48 -1.71
C ASP A 227 -19.42 7.37 -2.12
N THR A 228 -20.69 7.74 -2.20
CA THR A 228 -21.78 6.82 -2.59
C THR A 228 -21.77 6.45 -4.07
N PHE A 229 -21.20 7.28 -4.95
CA PHE A 229 -21.27 7.05 -6.39
C PHE A 229 -20.42 5.86 -6.87
N SER A 230 -19.20 5.74 -6.40
CA SER A 230 -18.32 4.64 -6.83
C SER A 230 -18.74 3.28 -6.28
N LYS A 231 -19.28 3.26 -5.06
CA LYS A 231 -19.80 2.02 -4.46
C LYS A 231 -20.94 1.39 -5.25
N ASN A 232 -21.84 2.23 -5.80
CA ASN A 232 -23.01 1.74 -6.53
C ASN A 232 -22.59 1.06 -7.83
N ASP A 233 -21.63 1.62 -8.54
CA ASP A 233 -21.16 1.09 -9.82
C ASP A 233 -20.46 -0.29 -9.66
N ILE A 234 -19.55 -0.42 -8.70
CA ILE A 234 -18.87 -1.70 -8.45
C ILE A 234 -19.84 -2.79 -8.02
N VAL A 235 -20.82 -2.42 -7.20
CA VAL A 235 -21.84 -3.36 -6.75
C VAL A 235 -22.74 -3.80 -7.90
N GLU A 236 -23.25 -2.88 -8.73
CA GLU A 236 -24.05 -3.23 -9.89
C GLU A 236 -23.27 -4.14 -10.86
N LYS A 237 -22.04 -3.78 -11.20
CA LYS A 237 -21.18 -4.58 -12.08
C LYS A 237 -20.89 -5.96 -11.50
N THR A 238 -20.66 -6.06 -10.19
CA THR A 238 -20.44 -7.35 -9.52
C THR A 238 -21.68 -8.22 -9.58
N LEU A 239 -22.87 -7.67 -9.31
CA LEU A 239 -24.13 -8.40 -9.38
C LEU A 239 -24.48 -8.81 -10.81
N GLU A 240 -24.22 -7.96 -11.80
CA GLU A 240 -24.38 -8.31 -13.22
C GLU A 240 -23.44 -9.45 -13.64
N PHE A 241 -22.19 -9.38 -13.21
CA PHE A 241 -21.23 -10.44 -13.48
C PHE A 241 -21.68 -11.77 -12.86
N ILE A 242 -22.11 -11.76 -11.59
CA ILE A 242 -22.61 -12.96 -10.90
C ILE A 242 -23.85 -13.52 -11.59
N LYS A 243 -24.75 -12.66 -12.06
CA LYS A 243 -25.97 -13.07 -12.77
C LYS A 243 -25.67 -13.70 -14.14
N ASN A 244 -24.68 -13.16 -14.86
CA ASN A 244 -24.34 -13.57 -16.22
C ASN A 244 -23.41 -14.80 -16.26
N ASN A 245 -22.82 -15.16 -15.13
CA ASN A 245 -21.94 -16.32 -15.01
C ASN A 245 -22.55 -17.31 -14.01
N ASP A 246 -22.77 -18.52 -14.46
CA ASP A 246 -23.26 -19.64 -13.62
C ASP A 246 -22.12 -20.08 -12.70
N PHE A 247 -21.99 -19.44 -11.53
CA PHE A 247 -21.04 -19.90 -10.52
C PHE A 247 -21.62 -21.13 -9.81
N PRO A 248 -20.84 -22.20 -9.69
CA PRO A 248 -21.20 -23.35 -8.86
C PRO A 248 -21.56 -22.91 -7.43
N ASP A 249 -22.52 -23.57 -6.81
CA ASP A 249 -23.00 -23.24 -5.46
C ASP A 249 -21.91 -23.33 -4.37
N ASP A 250 -20.83 -24.07 -4.63
CA ASP A 250 -19.65 -24.13 -3.75
C ASP A 250 -18.80 -22.83 -3.80
N ILE A 251 -18.92 -22.04 -4.86
CA ILE A 251 -18.19 -20.77 -5.00
C ILE A 251 -19.00 -19.61 -4.42
N LEU A 252 -20.31 -19.55 -4.70
CA LEU A 252 -21.17 -18.47 -4.22
C LEU A 252 -22.60 -18.97 -3.96
N LEU A 253 -22.92 -19.20 -2.69
CA LEU A 253 -24.25 -19.66 -2.29
C LEU A 253 -25.32 -18.60 -2.61
N LYS A 254 -26.53 -19.06 -2.96
CA LYS A 254 -27.68 -18.16 -3.17
C LYS A 254 -27.94 -17.32 -1.91
N SER A 255 -27.83 -17.93 -0.72
CA SER A 255 -28.00 -17.24 0.57
C SER A 255 -27.01 -16.12 0.80
N ASP A 256 -25.77 -16.22 0.26
CA ASP A 256 -24.76 -15.16 0.37
C ASP A 256 -25.12 -13.97 -0.51
N LYS A 257 -25.63 -14.24 -1.74
CA LYS A 257 -26.13 -13.21 -2.67
C LYS A 257 -27.32 -12.47 -2.08
N ASP A 258 -28.33 -13.20 -1.57
CA ASP A 258 -29.52 -12.62 -0.97
C ASP A 258 -29.19 -11.80 0.26
N SER A 259 -28.29 -12.31 1.13
CA SER A 259 -27.82 -11.57 2.31
C SER A 259 -27.08 -10.29 1.93
N PHE A 260 -26.25 -10.33 0.90
CA PHE A 260 -25.51 -9.16 0.41
C PHE A 260 -26.46 -8.08 -0.12
N ILE A 261 -27.42 -8.46 -0.98
CA ILE A 261 -28.38 -7.53 -1.56
C ILE A 261 -29.25 -6.92 -0.46
N ASN A 262 -29.77 -7.73 0.49
CA ASN A 262 -30.56 -7.23 1.59
C ASN A 262 -29.78 -6.24 2.46
N LYS A 263 -28.54 -6.58 2.82
CA LYS A 263 -27.69 -5.67 3.62
C LYS A 263 -27.35 -4.38 2.89
N MET A 264 -27.13 -4.44 1.56
CA MET A 264 -26.98 -3.24 0.76
C MET A 264 -28.22 -2.35 0.80
N LEU A 265 -29.39 -2.95 0.64
CA LEU A 265 -30.66 -2.22 0.67
C LEU A 265 -30.95 -1.60 2.05
N GLU A 266 -30.53 -2.27 3.13
CA GLU A 266 -30.70 -1.77 4.50
C GLU A 266 -29.76 -0.62 4.84
N GLN A 267 -28.50 -0.67 4.37
CA GLN A 267 -27.46 0.27 4.79
C GLN A 267 -27.31 1.52 3.92
N SER A 268 -27.90 1.54 2.74
CA SER A 268 -27.77 2.69 1.85
C SER A 268 -28.84 3.73 2.13
N GLU A 269 -28.69 4.54 3.17
CA GLU A 269 -29.54 5.73 3.42
C GLU A 269 -29.50 6.73 2.23
N ALA A 270 -28.42 6.72 1.46
CA ALA A 270 -28.20 7.62 0.33
C ALA A 270 -28.81 7.15 -1.00
N TRP A 271 -29.32 5.92 -1.08
CA TRP A 271 -29.96 5.44 -2.31
C TRP A 271 -31.40 5.89 -2.36
N GLU A 272 -31.78 6.57 -3.42
CA GLU A 272 -33.17 6.88 -3.69
C GLU A 272 -34.01 5.60 -3.72
N LEU A 273 -35.24 5.68 -3.21
CA LEU A 273 -36.14 4.53 -3.10
C LEU A 273 -36.31 3.80 -4.44
N GLU A 274 -36.28 4.55 -5.55
CA GLU A 274 -36.39 4.04 -6.91
C GLU A 274 -35.20 3.16 -7.31
N GLN A 275 -33.98 3.50 -6.89
CA GLN A 275 -32.79 2.69 -7.16
C GLN A 275 -32.81 1.40 -6.33
N LYS A 276 -33.26 1.46 -5.08
CA LYS A 276 -33.44 0.29 -4.23
C LYS A 276 -34.47 -0.67 -4.83
N GLU A 277 -35.63 -0.16 -5.26
CA GLU A 277 -36.66 -0.97 -5.91
C GLU A 277 -36.17 -1.59 -7.22
N LYS A 278 -35.41 -0.84 -8.02
CA LYS A 278 -34.83 -1.34 -9.29
C LYS A 278 -33.88 -2.50 -9.06
N LEU A 279 -32.99 -2.39 -8.05
CA LEU A 279 -32.07 -3.47 -7.68
C LEU A 279 -32.81 -4.66 -7.08
N TYR A 280 -33.79 -4.42 -6.23
CA TYR A 280 -34.63 -5.47 -5.64
C TYR A 280 -35.32 -6.29 -6.73
N ARG A 281 -36.00 -5.63 -7.69
CA ARG A 281 -36.64 -6.29 -8.83
C ARG A 281 -35.63 -7.02 -9.73
N LYS A 282 -34.48 -6.39 -9.99
CA LYS A 282 -33.47 -6.96 -10.89
C LYS A 282 -32.81 -8.23 -10.32
N TYR A 283 -32.63 -8.32 -9.03
CA TYR A 283 -31.78 -9.36 -8.42
C TYR A 283 -32.50 -10.31 -7.44
N LEU A 284 -33.63 -9.94 -6.84
CA LEU A 284 -34.37 -10.79 -5.91
C LEU A 284 -35.70 -11.34 -6.47
N GLU A 285 -36.37 -10.63 -7.37
CA GLU A 285 -37.65 -11.09 -7.95
C GLU A 285 -37.48 -12.06 -9.14
N ILE A 286 -36.27 -12.33 -9.60
CA ILE A 286 -35.97 -13.20 -10.74
C ILE A 286 -35.42 -14.56 -10.29
N SER A 287 -35.74 -15.01 -9.10
CA SER A 287 -35.34 -16.33 -8.60
C SER A 287 -36.47 -17.36 -8.63
#